data_eabfe1b36639f95f7a926c4e22854584
#
_entry.id   eabfe1b36639f95f7a926c4e22854584
#
_cell.length_a   1.000
_cell.length_b   1.000
_cell.length_c   1.000
_cell.angle_alpha   90.00
_cell.angle_beta   90.00
_cell.angle_gamma   90.00
#
_symmetry.space_group_name_H-M   'P 1'
#
loop_
_entity.id
_entity.type
_entity.pdbx_description
1 polymer ?
#
loop_
_entity_poly.entity_id
_entity_poly.type
_entity_poly.pdbx_seq_one_letter_code
_entity_poly.pdbx_strand_id
1 'polypeptide(L)'
;MHIRTILVVDDEPMILKAIQRSLRNENYNILTANSAAEGLRMLEGREVDMVISDQNMPFMTGLDFLQRVKADHPGTLTMMLTGEKEIEIAVQAINIAGVYKFIMKPWDDEDLKITIRRALESLDLIRERDMLSQRIKERDTILRNLEKAHPGITQVDKDEDGYLILE
;
A
#
# COMPACT_ATOMS: atom_id res chain seq x y z
N MET A 1 3.44 -2.37 18.79
CA MET A 1 3.87 -1.51 17.66
C MET A 1 4.20 -2.45 16.49
N HIS A 2 3.48 -2.35 15.39
CA HIS A 2 3.71 -3.24 14.23
C HIS A 2 4.96 -2.77 13.47
N ILE A 3 5.95 -3.66 13.33
CA ILE A 3 7.16 -3.37 12.53
C ILE A 3 6.77 -3.50 11.06
N ARG A 4 6.97 -2.45 10.29
CA ARG A 4 6.66 -2.43 8.85
C ARG A 4 7.64 -3.30 8.07
N THR A 5 7.11 -4.09 7.16
CA THR A 5 7.91 -4.94 6.27
C THR A 5 8.00 -4.31 4.89
N ILE A 6 9.21 -4.10 4.41
CA ILE A 6 9.53 -3.55 3.09
C ILE A 6 10.30 -4.59 2.30
N LEU A 7 9.81 -4.95 1.12
CA LEU A 7 10.51 -5.80 0.17
C LEU A 7 11.18 -4.95 -0.89
N VAL A 8 12.48 -5.11 -1.06
CA VAL A 8 13.27 -4.43 -2.10
C VAL A 8 13.70 -5.46 -3.14
N VAL A 9 13.42 -5.18 -4.41
CA VAL A 9 13.70 -6.06 -5.54
C VAL A 9 14.58 -5.35 -6.57
N ASP A 10 15.78 -5.85 -6.76
CA ASP A 10 16.75 -5.33 -7.72
C ASP A 10 17.74 -6.45 -8.06
N ASP A 11 18.09 -6.65 -9.34
CA ASP A 11 19.04 -7.67 -9.77
C ASP A 11 20.50 -7.29 -9.45
N GLU A 12 20.76 -6.04 -9.06
CA GLU A 12 22.06 -5.57 -8.62
C GLU A 12 22.22 -5.71 -7.10
N PRO A 13 23.02 -6.65 -6.57
CA PRO A 13 23.21 -6.83 -5.13
C PRO A 13 23.73 -5.60 -4.41
N MET A 14 24.47 -4.74 -5.11
CA MET A 14 25.01 -3.49 -4.56
C MET A 14 23.89 -2.49 -4.22
N ILE A 15 22.84 -2.43 -5.03
CA ILE A 15 21.67 -1.58 -4.80
C ILE A 15 20.90 -2.08 -3.58
N LEU A 16 20.66 -3.40 -3.49
CA LEU A 16 20.00 -4.00 -2.33
C LEU A 16 20.74 -3.68 -1.03
N LYS A 17 22.06 -3.82 -1.01
CA LYS A 17 22.90 -3.48 0.14
C LYS A 17 22.89 -1.99 0.45
N ALA A 18 22.88 -1.12 -0.57
CA ALA A 18 22.81 0.32 -0.38
C ALA A 18 21.51 0.73 0.32
N ILE A 19 20.36 0.22 -0.12
CA ILE A 19 19.06 0.50 0.52
C ILE A 19 19.02 -0.06 1.94
N GLN A 20 19.47 -1.30 2.16
CA GLN A 20 19.54 -1.87 3.52
C GLN A 20 20.38 -0.99 4.45
N ARG A 21 21.51 -0.47 3.97
CA ARG A 21 22.36 0.42 4.74
C ARG A 21 21.71 1.77 5.04
N SER A 22 21.05 2.37 4.03
CA SER A 22 20.33 3.65 4.19
C SER A 22 19.22 3.54 5.23
N LEU A 23 18.55 2.37 5.32
CA LEU A 23 17.41 2.14 6.21
C LEU A 23 17.75 1.42 7.52
N ARG A 24 19.03 1.13 7.78
CA ARG A 24 19.46 0.31 8.93
C ARG A 24 18.99 0.83 10.29
N ASN A 25 18.92 2.14 10.44
CA ASN A 25 18.54 2.79 11.71
C ASN A 25 17.03 3.09 11.80
N GLU A 26 16.28 2.75 10.76
CA GLU A 26 14.83 2.84 10.75
C GLU A 26 14.22 1.53 11.31
N ASN A 27 13.08 1.63 11.95
CA ASN A 27 12.41 0.47 12.55
C ASN A 27 11.58 -0.29 11.49
N TYR A 28 12.26 -0.80 10.45
CA TYR A 28 11.67 -1.58 9.38
C TYR A 28 12.27 -2.99 9.31
N ASN A 29 11.47 -3.95 8.91
CA ASN A 29 11.92 -5.27 8.48
C ASN A 29 12.19 -5.21 6.97
N ILE A 30 13.46 -5.21 6.56
CA ILE A 30 13.85 -5.11 5.15
C ILE A 30 14.13 -6.49 4.59
N LEU A 31 13.30 -6.91 3.65
CA LEU A 31 13.49 -8.10 2.84
C LEU A 31 14.10 -7.71 1.49
N THR A 32 14.94 -8.55 0.93
CA THR A 32 15.54 -8.30 -0.38
C THR A 32 15.37 -9.50 -1.30
N ALA A 33 15.11 -9.24 -2.57
CA ALA A 33 15.04 -10.24 -3.63
C ALA A 33 15.89 -9.78 -4.82
N ASN A 34 16.57 -10.70 -5.47
CA ASN A 34 17.44 -10.41 -6.59
C ASN A 34 16.76 -10.56 -7.97
N SER A 35 15.49 -10.86 -7.97
CA SER A 35 14.66 -10.97 -9.18
C SER A 35 13.19 -10.78 -8.87
N ALA A 36 12.41 -10.42 -9.89
CA ALA A 36 10.97 -10.33 -9.78
C ALA A 36 10.33 -11.67 -9.37
N ALA A 37 10.82 -12.80 -9.90
CA ALA A 37 10.33 -14.13 -9.55
C ALA A 37 10.57 -14.46 -8.07
N GLU A 38 11.72 -14.12 -7.52
CA GLU A 38 12.01 -14.27 -6.09
C GLU A 38 11.11 -13.36 -5.27
N GLY A 39 10.95 -12.09 -5.69
CA GLY A 39 10.07 -11.12 -5.04
C GLY A 39 8.63 -11.62 -4.95
N LEU A 40 8.08 -12.18 -6.03
CA LEU A 40 6.72 -12.77 -6.03
C LEU A 40 6.60 -13.92 -5.04
N ARG A 41 7.57 -14.84 -5.01
CA ARG A 41 7.57 -15.95 -4.05
C ARG A 41 7.65 -15.47 -2.59
N MET A 42 8.39 -14.40 -2.33
CA MET A 42 8.52 -13.83 -0.99
C MET A 42 7.22 -13.16 -0.52
N LEU A 43 6.37 -12.73 -1.42
CA LEU A 43 5.06 -12.16 -1.11
C LEU A 43 4.03 -13.24 -0.75
N GLU A 44 4.23 -14.49 -1.19
CA GLU A 44 3.32 -15.58 -0.87
C GLU A 44 3.29 -15.85 0.64
N GLY A 45 2.10 -15.72 1.25
CA GLY A 45 1.88 -16.01 2.67
C GLY A 45 2.54 -15.04 3.65
N ARG A 46 3.00 -13.89 3.19
CA ARG A 46 3.60 -12.83 4.03
C ARG A 46 2.87 -11.50 3.87
N GLU A 47 2.71 -10.81 4.98
CA GLU A 47 2.27 -9.42 4.95
C GLU A 47 3.46 -8.51 4.67
N VAL A 48 3.44 -7.84 3.53
CA VAL A 48 4.42 -6.85 3.11
C VAL A 48 3.72 -5.51 2.94
N ASP A 49 4.16 -4.51 3.67
CA ASP A 49 3.55 -3.18 3.66
C ASP A 49 3.93 -2.39 2.41
N MET A 50 5.17 -2.55 1.94
CA MET A 50 5.70 -1.83 0.80
C MET A 50 6.62 -2.72 -0.04
N VAL A 51 6.52 -2.56 -1.37
CA VAL A 51 7.46 -3.14 -2.34
C VAL A 51 8.16 -2.01 -3.08
N ILE A 52 9.48 -2.04 -3.13
CA ILE A 52 10.32 -1.13 -3.92
C ILE A 52 11.01 -1.97 -4.97
N SER A 53 10.81 -1.68 -6.24
CA SER A 53 11.40 -2.45 -7.35
C SER A 53 12.19 -1.58 -8.29
N ASP A 54 13.34 -2.08 -8.72
CA ASP A 54 14.03 -1.54 -9.89
C ASP A 54 13.20 -1.75 -11.17
N GLN A 55 13.38 -0.85 -12.16
CA GLN A 55 12.72 -0.96 -13.46
C GLN A 55 13.38 -1.98 -14.36
N ASN A 56 14.72 -1.98 -14.41
CA ASN A 56 15.48 -2.81 -15.35
C ASN A 56 15.92 -4.11 -14.69
N MET A 57 15.10 -5.12 -14.79
CA MET A 57 15.43 -6.47 -14.33
C MET A 57 15.31 -7.48 -15.48
N PRO A 58 16.12 -8.56 -15.48
CA PRO A 58 15.99 -9.64 -16.44
C PRO A 58 14.63 -10.34 -16.33
N PHE A 59 14.09 -10.78 -17.47
CA PHE A 59 12.87 -11.60 -17.61
C PHE A 59 11.56 -10.89 -17.30
N MET A 60 11.52 -9.98 -16.33
CA MET A 60 10.32 -9.23 -15.95
C MET A 60 10.71 -7.83 -15.55
N THR A 61 10.13 -6.82 -16.19
CA THR A 61 10.38 -5.41 -15.85
C THR A 61 9.81 -5.06 -14.47
N GLY A 62 10.33 -3.99 -13.87
CA GLY A 62 9.77 -3.48 -12.61
C GLY A 62 8.31 -3.07 -12.76
N LEU A 63 7.94 -2.47 -13.90
CA LEU A 63 6.55 -2.13 -14.20
C LEU A 63 5.64 -3.36 -14.18
N ASP A 64 5.99 -4.42 -14.91
CA ASP A 64 5.18 -5.66 -14.96
C ASP A 64 5.10 -6.33 -13.59
N PHE A 65 6.22 -6.36 -12.86
CA PHE A 65 6.29 -6.90 -11.50
C PHE A 65 5.35 -6.13 -10.55
N LEU A 66 5.44 -4.81 -10.53
CA LEU A 66 4.61 -3.97 -9.63
C LEU A 66 3.13 -4.00 -10.00
N GLN A 67 2.78 -4.12 -11.29
CA GLN A 67 1.40 -4.36 -11.72
C GLN A 67 0.85 -5.66 -11.13
N ARG A 68 1.64 -6.73 -11.18
CA ARG A 68 1.26 -8.02 -10.62
C ARG A 68 1.14 -7.96 -9.09
N VAL A 69 2.09 -7.33 -8.41
CA VAL A 69 2.01 -7.09 -6.97
C VAL A 69 0.72 -6.36 -6.62
N LYS A 70 0.36 -5.33 -7.37
CA LYS A 70 -0.85 -4.55 -7.10
C LYS A 70 -2.13 -5.34 -7.31
N ALA A 71 -2.15 -6.23 -8.31
CA ALA A 71 -3.30 -7.11 -8.59
C ALA A 71 -3.48 -8.17 -7.50
N ASP A 72 -2.40 -8.83 -7.08
CA ASP A 72 -2.44 -9.96 -6.15
C ASP A 72 -2.41 -9.49 -4.67
N HIS A 73 -1.82 -8.33 -4.40
CA HIS A 73 -1.63 -7.75 -3.07
C HIS A 73 -2.07 -6.27 -3.03
N PRO A 74 -3.37 -5.96 -3.21
CA PRO A 74 -3.85 -4.57 -3.34
C PRO A 74 -3.60 -3.70 -2.11
N GLY A 75 -3.41 -4.31 -0.94
CA GLY A 75 -3.06 -3.62 0.31
C GLY A 75 -1.58 -3.28 0.48
N THR A 76 -0.73 -3.69 -0.48
CA THR A 76 0.71 -3.39 -0.49
C THR A 76 0.97 -2.11 -1.27
N LEU A 77 1.73 -1.20 -0.68
CA LEU A 77 2.16 0.02 -1.36
C LEU A 77 3.34 -0.29 -2.28
N THR A 78 3.35 0.27 -3.47
CA THR A 78 4.39 -0.01 -4.46
C THR A 78 5.15 1.27 -4.82
N MET A 79 6.47 1.15 -4.95
CA MET A 79 7.38 2.21 -5.39
C MET A 79 8.36 1.66 -6.43
N MET A 80 8.83 2.53 -7.32
CA MET A 80 9.80 2.17 -8.36
C MET A 80 11.12 2.89 -8.16
N LEU A 81 12.23 2.17 -8.29
CA LEU A 81 13.55 2.75 -8.48
C LEU A 81 13.79 2.95 -9.98
N THR A 82 14.26 4.11 -10.38
CA THR A 82 14.42 4.44 -11.80
C THR A 82 15.67 5.27 -12.04
N GLY A 83 16.32 5.05 -13.18
CA GLY A 83 17.35 5.93 -13.68
C GLY A 83 16.79 7.10 -14.49
N GLU A 84 17.61 8.08 -14.81
CA GLU A 84 17.21 9.26 -15.57
C GLU A 84 16.61 8.93 -16.93
N LYS A 85 17.10 7.87 -17.59
CA LYS A 85 16.63 7.43 -18.92
C LYS A 85 15.26 6.76 -18.91
N GLU A 86 14.72 6.47 -17.73
CA GLU A 86 13.51 5.67 -17.54
C GLU A 86 12.34 6.49 -16.96
N ILE A 87 12.47 7.80 -16.90
CA ILE A 87 11.46 8.70 -16.31
C ILE A 87 10.09 8.53 -16.96
N GLU A 88 10.03 8.35 -18.28
CA GLU A 88 8.76 8.14 -18.98
C GLU A 88 8.07 6.86 -18.53
N ILE A 89 8.83 5.78 -18.31
CA ILE A 89 8.31 4.51 -17.80
C ILE A 89 7.83 4.68 -16.36
N ALA A 90 8.57 5.42 -15.53
CA ALA A 90 8.18 5.70 -14.15
C ALA A 90 6.87 6.50 -14.08
N VAL A 91 6.66 7.46 -14.96
CA VAL A 91 5.39 8.20 -15.07
C VAL A 91 4.25 7.28 -15.50
N GLN A 92 4.48 6.38 -16.45
CA GLN A 92 3.49 5.36 -16.84
C GLN A 92 3.16 4.43 -15.67
N ALA A 93 4.16 4.03 -14.88
CA ALA A 93 3.98 3.16 -13.72
C ALA A 93 3.02 3.77 -12.68
N ILE A 94 3.11 5.07 -12.43
CA ILE A 94 2.17 5.77 -11.54
C ILE A 94 0.74 5.70 -12.10
N ASN A 95 0.59 6.00 -13.38
CA ASN A 95 -0.74 6.13 -14.00
C ASN A 95 -1.42 4.78 -14.26
N ILE A 96 -0.66 3.75 -14.64
CA ILE A 96 -1.19 2.46 -15.12
C ILE A 96 -1.10 1.39 -14.05
N ALA A 97 0.05 1.28 -13.37
CA ALA A 97 0.30 0.24 -12.37
C ALA A 97 -0.10 0.65 -10.94
N GLY A 98 -0.55 1.89 -10.73
CA GLY A 98 -0.90 2.40 -9.41
C GLY A 98 0.31 2.47 -8.46
N VAL A 99 1.50 2.68 -9.01
CA VAL A 99 2.73 2.92 -8.24
C VAL A 99 2.58 4.23 -7.48
N TYR A 100 2.83 4.20 -6.17
CA TYR A 100 2.66 5.37 -5.32
C TYR A 100 3.64 6.51 -5.69
N LYS A 101 4.90 6.16 -5.89
CA LYS A 101 5.97 7.11 -6.23
C LYS A 101 7.16 6.38 -6.85
N PHE A 102 7.98 7.10 -7.59
CA PHE A 102 9.30 6.61 -7.99
C PHE A 102 10.41 7.34 -7.25
N ILE A 103 11.56 6.70 -7.14
CA ILE A 103 12.79 7.21 -6.54
C ILE A 103 13.86 7.19 -7.62
N MET A 104 14.51 8.34 -7.84
CA MET A 104 15.58 8.48 -8.82
C MET A 104 16.88 7.86 -8.29
N LYS A 105 17.58 7.13 -9.14
CA LYS A 105 18.97 6.69 -8.92
C LYS A 105 19.93 7.73 -9.51
N PRO A 106 20.98 8.14 -8.78
CA PRO A 106 21.28 7.88 -7.38
C PRO A 106 20.36 8.68 -6.45
N TRP A 107 19.99 8.10 -5.32
CA TRP A 107 19.19 8.78 -4.30
C TRP A 107 20.05 9.40 -3.19
N ASP A 108 19.49 10.36 -2.49
CA ASP A 108 19.96 10.82 -1.20
C ASP A 108 19.34 9.97 -0.09
N ASP A 109 20.12 9.56 0.92
CA ASP A 109 19.67 8.67 1.98
C ASP A 109 18.56 9.29 2.84
N GLU A 110 18.63 10.59 3.12
CA GLU A 110 17.60 11.28 3.91
C GLU A 110 16.32 11.46 3.11
N ASP A 111 16.42 11.79 1.83
CA ASP A 111 15.26 11.88 0.94
C ASP A 111 14.58 10.52 0.77
N LEU A 112 15.34 9.43 0.69
CA LEU A 112 14.81 8.07 0.65
C LEU A 112 14.02 7.76 1.93
N LYS A 113 14.58 8.00 3.10
CA LYS A 113 13.93 7.78 4.40
C LYS A 113 12.63 8.58 4.54
N ILE A 114 12.67 9.87 4.22
CA ILE A 114 11.51 10.76 4.28
C ILE A 114 10.42 10.26 3.32
N THR A 115 10.79 9.86 2.11
CA THR A 115 9.86 9.36 1.10
C THR A 115 9.17 8.08 1.56
N ILE A 116 9.93 7.12 2.09
CA ILE A 116 9.38 5.85 2.61
C ILE A 116 8.48 6.10 3.81
N ARG A 117 8.88 6.94 4.75
CA ARG A 117 8.09 7.27 5.94
C ARG A 117 6.73 7.87 5.56
N ARG A 118 6.71 8.88 4.69
CA ARG A 118 5.47 9.51 4.20
C ARG A 118 4.57 8.53 3.45
N ALA A 119 5.17 7.64 2.69
CA ALA A 119 4.42 6.61 1.98
C ALA A 119 3.74 5.63 2.94
N LEU A 120 4.45 5.17 3.98
CA LEU A 120 3.88 4.29 5.00
C LEU A 120 2.81 4.98 5.85
N GLU A 121 2.96 6.27 6.17
CA GLU A 121 1.93 7.08 6.82
C GLU A 121 0.66 7.18 5.93
N SER A 122 0.84 7.38 4.62
CA SER A 122 -0.28 7.38 3.67
C SER A 122 -0.98 6.01 3.62
N LEU A 123 -0.23 4.91 3.72
CA LEU A 123 -0.79 3.57 3.78
C LEU A 123 -1.69 3.37 5.01
N ASP A 124 -1.27 3.90 6.16
CA ASP A 124 -2.07 3.84 7.38
C ASP A 124 -3.41 4.56 7.23
N LEU A 125 -3.40 5.75 6.65
CA LEU A 125 -4.62 6.51 6.37
C LEU A 125 -5.55 5.78 5.38
N ILE A 126 -5.00 5.16 4.35
CA ILE A 126 -5.78 4.35 3.40
C ILE A 126 -6.44 3.17 4.10
N ARG A 127 -5.69 2.43 4.91
CA ARG A 127 -6.19 1.26 5.66
C ARG A 127 -7.27 1.67 6.67
N GLU A 128 -7.08 2.77 7.38
CA GLU A 128 -8.08 3.30 8.33
C GLU A 128 -9.37 3.69 7.61
N ARG A 129 -9.27 4.43 6.50
CA ARG A 129 -10.41 4.79 5.67
C ARG A 129 -11.18 3.55 5.20
N ASP A 130 -10.47 2.53 4.70
CA ASP A 130 -11.09 1.32 4.16
C ASP A 130 -11.80 0.52 5.28
N MET A 131 -11.21 0.43 6.48
CA MET A 131 -11.84 -0.19 7.64
C MET A 131 -13.11 0.56 8.07
N LEU A 132 -13.07 1.89 8.11
CA LEU A 132 -14.23 2.70 8.45
C LEU A 132 -15.35 2.55 7.41
N SER A 133 -15.00 2.55 6.12
CA SER A 133 -15.95 2.33 5.03
C SER A 133 -16.61 0.96 5.11
N GLN A 134 -15.86 -0.07 5.45
CA GLN A 134 -16.41 -1.43 5.64
C GLN A 134 -17.37 -1.48 6.83
N ARG A 135 -17.02 -0.90 7.98
CA ARG A 135 -17.90 -0.83 9.15
C ARG A 135 -19.22 -0.12 8.86
N ILE A 136 -19.18 0.96 8.08
CA ILE A 136 -20.39 1.67 7.65
C ILE A 136 -21.28 0.75 6.81
N LYS A 137 -20.71 0.05 5.81
CA LYS A 137 -21.47 -0.89 4.96
C LYS A 137 -22.10 -2.04 5.76
N GLU A 138 -21.35 -2.60 6.71
CA GLU A 138 -21.84 -3.65 7.59
C GLU A 138 -23.02 -3.16 8.45
N ARG A 139 -22.88 -1.97 9.05
CA ARG A 139 -23.96 -1.35 9.82
C ARG A 139 -25.20 -1.09 8.98
N ASP A 140 -25.04 -0.55 7.79
CA ASP A 140 -26.16 -0.28 6.87
C ASP A 140 -26.85 -1.57 6.45
N THR A 141 -26.10 -2.65 6.27
CA THR A 141 -26.65 -3.97 5.97
C THR A 141 -27.47 -4.51 7.14
N ILE A 142 -26.98 -4.40 8.36
CA ILE A 142 -27.70 -4.80 9.59
C ILE A 142 -28.99 -4.00 9.72
N LEU A 143 -28.93 -2.67 9.56
CA LEU A 143 -30.11 -1.81 9.64
C LEU A 143 -31.17 -2.18 8.59
N ARG A 144 -30.76 -2.42 7.35
CA ARG A 144 -31.69 -2.88 6.30
C ARG A 144 -32.32 -4.23 6.62
N ASN A 145 -31.58 -5.16 7.20
CA ASN A 145 -32.11 -6.47 7.59
C ASN A 145 -33.08 -6.34 8.78
N LEU A 146 -32.78 -5.49 9.74
CA LEU A 146 -33.67 -5.19 10.87
C LEU A 146 -34.97 -4.53 10.38
N GLU A 147 -34.87 -3.55 9.48
CA GLU A 147 -36.04 -2.89 8.89
C GLU A 147 -36.94 -3.85 8.11
N LYS A 148 -36.35 -4.83 7.40
CA LYS A 148 -37.08 -5.88 6.72
C LYS A 148 -37.79 -6.83 7.68
N ALA A 149 -37.14 -7.21 8.78
CA ALA A 149 -37.69 -8.11 9.79
C ALA A 149 -38.74 -7.43 10.68
N HIS A 150 -38.56 -6.14 10.94
CA HIS A 150 -39.39 -5.32 11.81
C HIS A 150 -39.57 -3.92 11.16
N PRO A 151 -40.52 -3.80 10.22
CA PRO A 151 -40.76 -2.51 9.54
C PRO A 151 -41.08 -1.38 10.53
N GLY A 152 -40.34 -0.28 10.38
CA GLY A 152 -40.48 0.89 11.25
C GLY A 152 -39.51 0.92 12.44
N ILE A 153 -38.67 -0.13 12.67
CA ILE A 153 -37.75 -0.18 13.81
C ILE A 153 -36.67 0.92 13.75
N THR A 154 -36.39 1.42 12.54
CA THR A 154 -35.41 2.49 12.33
C THR A 154 -36.05 3.87 12.32
N GLN A 155 -37.40 3.95 12.38
CA GLN A 155 -38.13 5.21 12.50
C GLN A 155 -38.13 5.63 13.96
N VAL A 156 -37.48 6.73 14.22
CA VAL A 156 -37.50 7.35 15.56
C VAL A 156 -38.41 8.55 15.46
N ASP A 157 -39.49 8.50 16.23
CA ASP A 157 -40.39 9.63 16.33
C ASP A 157 -39.69 10.80 17.03
N LYS A 158 -39.76 11.95 16.37
CA LYS A 158 -39.23 13.22 16.91
C LYS A 158 -40.41 14.14 17.18
N ASP A 159 -40.30 14.88 18.27
CA ASP A 159 -41.23 15.96 18.54
C ASP A 159 -41.04 17.14 17.55
N GLU A 160 -41.91 18.15 17.69
CA GLU A 160 -41.87 19.33 16.83
C GLU A 160 -40.57 20.13 16.96
N ASP A 161 -39.83 19.95 18.05
CA ASP A 161 -38.54 20.58 18.32
C ASP A 161 -37.34 19.71 17.90
N GLY A 162 -37.59 18.48 17.36
CA GLY A 162 -36.58 17.57 16.83
C GLY A 162 -35.94 16.65 17.86
N TYR A 163 -36.43 16.55 19.08
CA TYR A 163 -36.00 15.65 20.13
C TYR A 163 -36.62 14.25 19.95
N LEU A 164 -35.88 13.23 20.38
CA LEU A 164 -36.33 11.85 20.33
C LEU A 164 -37.46 11.60 21.33
N ILE A 165 -38.60 11.10 20.88
CA ILE A 165 -39.66 10.61 21.74
C ILE A 165 -39.31 9.20 22.17
N LEU A 166 -39.01 8.97 23.42
CA LEU A 166 -38.81 7.64 24.02
C LEU A 166 -40.13 7.26 24.71
N GLU A 167 -40.85 6.27 24.15
CA GLU A 167 -41.94 5.60 24.85
C GLU A 167 -41.45 4.59 25.89
#